data_e22fc6ac17c47e180cdd1bd625e6dc4d
#
_entry.id   e22fc6ac17c47e180cdd1bd625e6dc4d
#
_cell.length_a   1.000
_cell.length_b   1.000
_cell.length_c   1.000
_cell.angle_alpha   90.00
_cell.angle_beta   90.00
_cell.angle_gamma   90.00
#
_symmetry.space_group_name_H-M   'P 1'
#
loop_
_entity.id
_entity.type
_entity.pdbx_description
1 polymer ?
#
loop_
_entity_poly.entity_id
_entity_poly.type
_entity_poly.pdbx_seq_one_letter_code
_entity_poly.pdbx_strand_id
1 'polypeptide(L)'
;EDRFRALVLQQRETARASRKNAGADAWAGDSDVLDDIAKTEFVGYTDMKATAKVTAIVKDGARVEAVETGDDIVFTLDHTSFYAESGGQVGDTGVITNDSCTIRVLDTTKNAAGVFIHKAVVEEGFLREGDTVEAVVDVERRRAIMRNHTAAHLLQAALRSVLGDHVEQAGQLVNENAVRFDFTHFSALTDEELLAVENLVNEKILEDIKVECREMPIEEAKKLGAMALFGEKYGDVVRVVTVGEFSKEFCGGTHIDSTAKLGLFKLVSESSVAAGVRRIEAVTGLNVIKMIYATNTLLKDTAVAMKVNNPSDLPTKAAQVNADLKEKDREIESMRSKIASMNLGSILDNAVEVKGVKIVTAMLSGTGSDALRTMCDKIRDEKSDTAIVAVLAGVLDGKATLAATATKAAQAKGVKAGVLVKAVAQLTGGNGGGKPDFAMAGIKDQTKIDEALAAVEKI
;
A
#
# COMPACT_ATOMS: atom_id res chain seq x y z
N GLU A 1 29.24 -11.75 -15.47
CA GLU A 1 28.63 -12.81 -14.63
C GLU A 1 29.22 -12.77 -13.21
N ASP A 2 30.52 -12.71 -13.05
CA ASP A 2 31.18 -12.70 -11.73
C ASP A 2 30.88 -11.46 -10.90
N ARG A 3 30.75 -10.28 -11.54
CA ARG A 3 30.35 -9.03 -10.88
C ARG A 3 28.90 -9.07 -10.42
N PHE A 4 28.02 -9.73 -11.18
CA PHE A 4 26.62 -9.92 -10.80
C PHE A 4 26.49 -10.87 -9.61
N ARG A 5 27.24 -11.98 -9.61
CA ARG A 5 27.29 -12.93 -8.47
C ARG A 5 27.83 -12.27 -7.20
N ALA A 6 28.86 -11.42 -7.31
CA ALA A 6 29.41 -10.67 -6.19
C ALA A 6 28.38 -9.66 -5.62
N LEU A 7 27.63 -8.95 -6.47
CA LEU A 7 26.58 -8.02 -6.05
C LEU A 7 25.38 -8.73 -5.38
N VAL A 8 24.99 -9.90 -5.88
CA VAL A 8 23.95 -10.74 -5.27
C VAL A 8 24.39 -11.27 -3.91
N LEU A 9 25.65 -11.69 -3.76
CA LEU A 9 26.20 -12.09 -2.46
C LEU A 9 26.23 -10.91 -1.48
N GLN A 10 26.69 -9.75 -1.91
CA GLN A 10 26.72 -8.53 -1.10
C GLN A 10 25.31 -8.09 -0.68
N GLN A 11 24.32 -8.19 -1.58
CA GLN A 11 22.92 -7.89 -1.26
C GLN A 11 22.32 -8.89 -0.26
N ARG A 12 22.68 -10.18 -0.38
CA ARG A 12 22.29 -11.22 0.61
C ARG A 12 22.92 -10.98 1.97
N GLU A 13 24.17 -10.57 2.02
CA GLU A 13 24.86 -10.20 3.27
C GLU A 13 24.29 -8.94 3.89
N THR A 14 23.98 -7.92 3.10
CA THR A 14 23.31 -6.69 3.55
C THR A 14 21.89 -6.97 4.06
N ALA A 15 21.12 -7.83 3.38
CA ALA A 15 19.80 -8.25 3.83
C ALA A 15 19.85 -9.10 5.12
N ARG A 16 20.89 -9.94 5.30
CA ARG A 16 21.15 -10.65 6.56
C ARG A 16 21.54 -9.68 7.68
N ALA A 17 22.41 -8.70 7.40
CA ALA A 17 22.81 -7.68 8.36
C ALA A 17 21.64 -6.76 8.77
N SER A 18 20.73 -6.40 7.84
CA SER A 18 19.54 -5.60 8.17
C SER A 18 18.49 -6.37 8.98
N ARG A 19 18.38 -7.68 8.78
CA ARG A 19 17.58 -8.55 9.67
C ARG A 19 18.17 -8.61 11.07
N LYS A 20 19.48 -8.65 11.22
CA LYS A 20 20.19 -8.56 12.50
C LYS A 20 19.86 -7.29 13.27
N ASN A 21 19.78 -6.14 12.58
CA ASN A 21 19.50 -4.84 13.19
C ASN A 21 18.01 -4.57 13.48
N ALA A 22 17.08 -5.42 13.05
CA ALA A 22 15.64 -5.24 13.19
C ALA A 22 15.01 -5.88 14.44
N GLY A 23 15.80 -6.18 15.47
CA GLY A 23 15.29 -6.70 16.76
C GLY A 23 14.97 -8.20 16.76
N ALA A 24 15.23 -8.93 15.65
CA ALA A 24 15.11 -10.39 15.62
C ALA A 24 16.25 -11.10 16.38
N ASP A 25 17.29 -10.37 16.79
CA ASP A 25 18.55 -10.91 17.33
C ASP A 25 18.71 -10.76 18.84
N ALA A 26 17.73 -10.27 19.57
CA ALA A 26 17.81 -10.32 21.05
C ALA A 26 17.86 -11.78 21.59
N TRP A 27 17.52 -12.74 20.71
CA TRP A 27 17.41 -14.17 21.03
C TRP A 27 18.38 -15.06 20.23
N ALA A 28 19.22 -14.51 19.35
CA ALA A 28 20.17 -15.27 18.56
C ALA A 28 21.35 -15.84 19.36
N GLY A 29 21.55 -15.36 20.59
CA GLY A 29 22.54 -15.89 21.55
C GLY A 29 22.12 -17.16 22.27
N ASP A 30 20.84 -17.52 22.22
CA ASP A 30 20.30 -18.66 22.99
C ASP A 30 20.53 -20.02 22.30
N SER A 31 20.90 -20.04 21.02
CA SER A 31 21.11 -21.30 20.27
C SER A 31 22.31 -22.10 20.78
N ASP A 32 23.41 -21.44 21.12
CA ASP A 32 24.65 -22.09 21.55
C ASP A 32 24.51 -22.75 22.93
N VAL A 33 23.60 -22.21 23.77
CA VAL A 33 23.29 -22.71 25.11
C VAL A 33 22.46 -24.02 25.07
N LEU A 34 21.88 -24.33 23.90
CA LEU A 34 20.99 -25.48 23.67
C LEU A 34 21.63 -26.56 22.77
N ASP A 35 22.92 -26.47 22.44
CA ASP A 35 23.60 -27.39 21.53
C ASP A 35 23.73 -28.82 22.09
N ASP A 36 23.68 -28.98 23.40
CA ASP A 36 23.74 -30.28 24.11
C ASP A 36 22.36 -30.96 24.22
N ILE A 37 21.28 -30.27 23.84
CA ILE A 37 19.93 -30.80 23.93
C ILE A 37 19.63 -31.75 22.78
N ALA A 38 19.04 -32.89 23.09
CA ALA A 38 18.61 -33.87 22.10
C ALA A 38 17.56 -33.28 21.14
N LYS A 39 17.57 -33.74 19.88
CA LYS A 39 16.58 -33.36 18.88
C LYS A 39 15.17 -33.58 19.40
N THR A 40 14.30 -32.56 19.27
CA THR A 40 12.90 -32.63 19.65
C THR A 40 12.11 -33.50 18.66
N GLU A 41 11.22 -34.36 19.16
CA GLU A 41 10.26 -35.10 18.33
C GLU A 41 9.06 -34.20 18.02
N PHE A 42 8.74 -34.01 16.75
CA PHE A 42 7.57 -33.22 16.34
C PHE A 42 6.36 -34.12 16.09
N VAL A 43 5.34 -34.02 16.94
CA VAL A 43 4.09 -34.77 16.84
C VAL A 43 2.92 -33.97 16.27
N GLY A 44 3.14 -32.67 16.00
CA GLY A 44 2.11 -31.69 15.65
C GLY A 44 1.54 -31.80 14.23
N TYR A 45 1.88 -32.83 13.45
CA TYR A 45 1.16 -33.11 12.18
C TYR A 45 -0.20 -33.73 12.44
N THR A 46 -0.35 -34.51 13.51
CA THR A 46 -1.57 -35.20 13.91
C THR A 46 -2.17 -34.64 15.17
N ASP A 47 -1.35 -34.21 16.12
CA ASP A 47 -1.78 -33.86 17.46
C ASP A 47 -1.62 -32.35 17.72
N MET A 48 -2.70 -31.72 18.20
CA MET A 48 -2.71 -30.31 18.58
C MET A 48 -2.33 -30.09 20.04
N LYS A 49 -2.07 -31.18 20.77
CA LYS A 49 -1.60 -31.16 22.13
C LYS A 49 -0.69 -32.36 22.43
N ALA A 50 0.23 -32.16 23.35
CA ALA A 50 1.13 -33.22 23.83
C ALA A 50 1.42 -33.06 25.33
N THR A 51 1.59 -34.19 26.04
CA THR A 51 2.13 -34.17 27.40
C THR A 51 3.63 -34.40 27.28
N ALA A 52 4.45 -33.39 27.51
CA ALA A 52 5.89 -33.40 27.25
C ALA A 52 6.71 -33.04 28.47
N LYS A 53 8.00 -33.36 28.42
CA LYS A 53 8.96 -33.04 29.49
C LYS A 53 9.82 -31.84 29.09
N VAL A 54 9.98 -30.86 29.99
CA VAL A 54 10.88 -29.72 29.83
C VAL A 54 12.34 -30.21 29.89
N THR A 55 13.10 -29.95 28.80
CA THR A 55 14.47 -30.44 28.69
C THR A 55 15.52 -29.37 28.96
N ALA A 56 15.19 -28.11 28.78
CA ALA A 56 16.01 -26.95 29.16
C ALA A 56 15.18 -25.68 29.26
N ILE A 57 15.64 -24.75 30.10
CA ILE A 57 15.06 -23.41 30.26
C ILE A 57 16.20 -22.40 30.15
N VAL A 58 15.98 -21.33 29.34
CA VAL A 58 16.92 -20.23 29.14
C VAL A 58 16.23 -18.92 29.51
N LYS A 59 16.88 -18.12 30.33
CA LYS A 59 16.45 -16.77 30.72
C LYS A 59 17.67 -15.85 30.61
N ASP A 60 17.50 -14.68 30.01
CA ASP A 60 18.55 -13.67 29.81
C ASP A 60 19.84 -14.26 29.19
N GLY A 61 19.71 -15.21 28.24
CA GLY A 61 20.82 -15.86 27.52
C GLY A 61 21.56 -16.92 28.36
N ALA A 62 21.11 -17.31 29.52
CA ALA A 62 21.71 -18.33 30.36
C ALA A 62 20.72 -19.44 30.73
N ARG A 63 21.20 -20.70 30.78
CA ARG A 63 20.41 -21.84 31.23
C ARG A 63 20.13 -21.70 32.73
N VAL A 64 18.88 -21.91 33.11
CA VAL A 64 18.40 -21.84 34.52
C VAL A 64 17.58 -23.06 34.87
N GLU A 65 17.58 -23.44 36.17
CA GLU A 65 16.82 -24.60 36.65
C GLU A 65 15.33 -24.32 36.81
N ALA A 66 14.96 -23.05 37.07
CA ALA A 66 13.58 -22.66 37.32
C ALA A 66 13.31 -21.18 36.91
N VAL A 67 12.05 -20.90 36.64
CA VAL A 67 11.54 -19.57 36.28
C VAL A 67 10.18 -19.34 36.93
N GLU A 68 9.76 -18.08 37.08
CA GLU A 68 8.54 -17.68 37.79
C GLU A 68 7.72 -16.64 37.04
N THR A 69 6.55 -16.35 37.56
CA THR A 69 5.60 -15.39 36.98
C THR A 69 6.26 -14.07 36.56
N GLY A 70 6.02 -13.67 35.31
CA GLY A 70 6.53 -12.44 34.70
C GLY A 70 7.83 -12.62 33.94
N ASP A 71 8.44 -13.80 33.97
CA ASP A 71 9.67 -14.07 33.22
C ASP A 71 9.40 -14.28 31.74
N ASP A 72 10.21 -13.61 30.91
CA ASP A 72 10.36 -13.90 29.49
C ASP A 72 11.41 -15.01 29.32
N ILE A 73 11.03 -16.11 28.71
CA ILE A 73 11.85 -17.31 28.65
C ILE A 73 11.91 -17.93 27.27
N VAL A 74 12.94 -18.72 27.06
CA VAL A 74 13.02 -19.72 26.01
C VAL A 74 13.14 -21.09 26.66
N PHE A 75 12.41 -22.07 26.17
CA PHE A 75 12.51 -23.43 26.69
C PHE A 75 12.33 -24.47 25.60
N THR A 76 12.72 -25.69 25.90
CA THR A 76 12.67 -26.85 24.99
C THR A 76 11.92 -28.00 25.61
N LEU A 77 11.34 -28.83 24.78
CA LEU A 77 10.61 -30.05 25.18
C LEU A 77 11.24 -31.26 24.47
N ASP A 78 11.08 -32.45 25.10
CA ASP A 78 11.49 -33.73 24.50
C ASP A 78 10.68 -34.02 23.21
N HIS A 79 9.39 -33.71 23.21
CA HIS A 79 8.54 -33.73 22.02
C HIS A 79 7.51 -32.58 22.07
N THR A 80 6.99 -32.18 20.90
CA THR A 80 6.10 -31.00 20.85
C THR A 80 5.07 -31.10 19.71
N SER A 81 3.87 -30.55 19.96
CA SER A 81 2.86 -30.30 18.93
C SER A 81 3.04 -28.96 18.22
N PHE A 82 3.91 -28.07 18.73
CA PHE A 82 4.12 -26.73 18.16
C PHE A 82 5.00 -26.81 16.93
N TYR A 83 4.50 -26.32 15.78
CA TYR A 83 5.26 -26.20 14.55
C TYR A 83 6.29 -25.08 14.67
N ALA A 84 7.54 -25.39 14.39
CA ALA A 84 8.62 -24.38 14.35
C ALA A 84 8.63 -23.69 12.98
N GLU A 85 8.81 -22.36 12.98
CA GLU A 85 8.93 -21.57 11.73
C GLU A 85 9.87 -22.23 10.72
N SER A 86 9.33 -22.54 9.55
CA SER A 86 10.08 -23.20 8.47
C SER A 86 9.32 -23.11 7.16
N GLY A 87 10.06 -23.08 6.02
CA GLY A 87 9.47 -23.12 4.68
C GLY A 87 8.49 -21.96 4.41
N GLY A 88 8.64 -20.83 5.09
CA GLY A 88 7.74 -19.67 4.98
C GLY A 88 6.45 -19.76 5.81
N GLN A 89 6.18 -20.87 6.50
CA GLN A 89 5.12 -20.94 7.49
C GLN A 89 5.65 -20.43 8.85
N VAL A 90 4.90 -19.53 9.49
CA VAL A 90 5.20 -18.99 10.82
C VAL A 90 5.11 -20.08 11.90
N GLY A 91 5.84 -19.90 12.99
CA GLY A 91 5.79 -20.75 14.18
C GLY A 91 4.43 -20.70 14.88
N ASP A 92 4.12 -21.77 15.64
CA ASP A 92 2.92 -21.81 16.42
C ASP A 92 3.02 -21.02 17.72
N THR A 93 1.85 -20.63 18.18
CA THR A 93 1.60 -20.08 19.51
C THR A 93 0.65 -20.98 20.26
N GLY A 94 0.54 -20.79 21.57
CA GLY A 94 -0.38 -21.56 22.40
C GLY A 94 -0.09 -21.41 23.87
N VAL A 95 -0.51 -22.40 24.64
CA VAL A 95 -0.40 -22.40 26.11
C VAL A 95 0.23 -23.71 26.57
N ILE A 96 1.09 -23.61 27.56
CA ILE A 96 1.69 -24.75 28.25
C ILE A 96 1.31 -24.67 29.73
N THR A 97 0.81 -25.76 30.27
CA THR A 97 0.31 -25.81 31.66
C THR A 97 0.76 -27.06 32.38
N ASN A 98 0.88 -26.94 33.69
CA ASN A 98 0.84 -28.02 34.62
C ASN A 98 0.14 -27.57 35.95
N ASP A 99 0.19 -28.35 36.98
CA ASP A 99 -0.42 -28.01 38.29
C ASP A 99 0.19 -26.75 38.92
N SER A 100 1.36 -26.31 38.49
CA SER A 100 2.17 -25.25 39.11
C SER A 100 2.31 -23.99 38.24
N CYS A 101 2.00 -24.04 36.93
CA CYS A 101 2.20 -22.89 36.06
C CYS A 101 1.27 -22.84 34.86
N THR A 102 1.13 -21.62 34.35
CA THR A 102 0.57 -21.29 33.02
C THR A 102 1.57 -20.46 32.25
N ILE A 103 1.93 -20.90 31.07
CA ILE A 103 2.94 -20.28 30.21
C ILE A 103 2.35 -20.03 28.84
N ARG A 104 2.44 -18.79 28.35
CA ARG A 104 2.00 -18.44 27.02
C ARG A 104 3.16 -18.47 26.03
N VAL A 105 3.07 -19.38 25.06
CA VAL A 105 4.02 -19.47 23.93
C VAL A 105 3.69 -18.42 22.90
N LEU A 106 4.65 -17.55 22.60
CA LEU A 106 4.53 -16.42 21.68
C LEU A 106 5.03 -16.78 20.29
N ASP A 107 6.00 -17.70 20.19
CA ASP A 107 6.59 -18.13 18.90
C ASP A 107 7.33 -19.46 19.11
N THR A 108 7.46 -20.22 18.02
CA THR A 108 8.21 -21.47 17.99
C THR A 108 9.16 -21.50 16.82
N THR A 109 10.44 -21.69 17.09
CA THR A 109 11.52 -21.80 16.08
C THR A 109 12.27 -23.11 16.30
N LYS A 110 13.24 -23.41 15.43
CA LYS A 110 14.15 -24.56 15.63
C LYS A 110 15.59 -24.19 15.25
N ASN A 111 16.55 -24.78 15.98
CA ASN A 111 17.96 -24.66 15.63
C ASN A 111 18.39 -25.68 14.55
N ALA A 112 19.66 -25.61 14.14
CA ALA A 112 20.23 -26.51 13.11
C ALA A 112 20.28 -27.99 13.57
N ALA A 113 20.31 -28.25 14.89
CA ALA A 113 20.29 -29.59 15.45
C ALA A 113 18.87 -30.20 15.49
N GLY A 114 17.85 -29.43 15.15
CA GLY A 114 16.46 -29.86 15.15
C GLY A 114 15.80 -29.80 16.54
N VAL A 115 16.34 -29.01 17.46
CA VAL A 115 15.73 -28.72 18.75
C VAL A 115 14.68 -27.63 18.55
N PHE A 116 13.45 -27.86 18.97
CA PHE A 116 12.36 -26.89 18.92
C PHE A 116 12.44 -25.96 20.13
N ILE A 117 12.42 -24.67 19.83
CA ILE A 117 12.66 -23.58 20.78
C ILE A 117 11.36 -22.79 20.93
N HIS A 118 10.77 -22.83 22.11
CA HIS A 118 9.53 -22.13 22.41
C HIS A 118 9.87 -20.82 23.13
N LYS A 119 9.53 -19.68 22.52
CA LYS A 119 9.61 -18.35 23.15
C LYS A 119 8.32 -18.09 23.92
N ALA A 120 8.40 -17.74 25.18
CA ALA A 120 7.23 -17.69 26.02
C ALA A 120 7.36 -16.71 27.19
N VAL A 121 6.21 -16.41 27.80
CA VAL A 121 6.09 -15.66 29.05
C VAL A 121 5.43 -16.56 30.09
N VAL A 122 5.98 -16.59 31.30
CA VAL A 122 5.34 -17.24 32.44
C VAL A 122 4.23 -16.33 32.95
N GLU A 123 2.98 -16.68 32.67
CA GLU A 123 1.82 -15.86 33.07
C GLU A 123 1.49 -16.09 34.56
N GLU A 124 1.63 -17.32 35.03
CA GLU A 124 1.31 -17.68 36.44
C GLU A 124 2.18 -18.86 36.91
N GLY A 125 2.62 -18.81 38.16
CA GLY A 125 3.30 -19.89 38.84
C GLY A 125 4.79 -19.98 38.57
N PHE A 126 5.32 -21.21 38.54
CA PHE A 126 6.73 -21.49 38.26
C PHE A 126 6.92 -22.76 37.45
N LEU A 127 7.97 -22.78 36.62
CA LEU A 127 8.38 -23.93 35.80
C LEU A 127 9.81 -24.32 36.13
N ARG A 128 10.08 -25.64 36.16
CA ARG A 128 11.42 -26.20 36.36
C ARG A 128 11.84 -27.09 35.21
N GLU A 129 13.13 -27.16 34.96
CA GLU A 129 13.70 -28.18 34.09
C GLU A 129 13.35 -29.57 34.61
N GLY A 130 12.87 -30.45 33.72
CA GLY A 130 12.40 -31.79 34.10
C GLY A 130 10.91 -31.89 34.43
N ASP A 131 10.20 -30.79 34.56
CA ASP A 131 8.74 -30.81 34.77
C ASP A 131 8.01 -31.43 33.56
N THR A 132 6.92 -32.12 33.89
CA THR A 132 5.97 -32.59 32.86
C THR A 132 4.88 -31.54 32.67
N VAL A 133 4.60 -31.21 31.43
CA VAL A 133 3.66 -30.17 31.04
C VAL A 133 2.70 -30.64 29.96
N GLU A 134 1.49 -30.09 29.95
CA GLU A 134 0.58 -30.19 28.79
C GLU A 134 0.81 -29.01 27.86
N ALA A 135 1.22 -29.29 26.65
CA ALA A 135 1.51 -28.30 25.58
C ALA A 135 0.37 -28.28 24.58
N VAL A 136 -0.39 -27.18 24.54
CA VAL A 136 -1.59 -27.02 23.70
C VAL A 136 -1.39 -25.89 22.72
N VAL A 137 -1.41 -26.21 21.42
CA VAL A 137 -1.32 -25.23 20.32
C VAL A 137 -2.60 -24.40 20.26
N ASP A 138 -2.50 -23.11 19.88
CA ASP A 138 -3.67 -22.33 19.48
C ASP A 138 -4.28 -22.95 18.22
N VAL A 139 -5.32 -23.74 18.44
CA VAL A 139 -5.95 -24.58 17.40
C VAL A 139 -6.60 -23.73 16.31
N GLU A 140 -7.20 -22.59 16.67
CA GLU A 140 -7.86 -21.73 15.69
C GLU A 140 -6.84 -21.06 14.77
N ARG A 141 -5.77 -20.52 15.37
CA ARG A 141 -4.64 -19.96 14.63
C ARG A 141 -3.97 -21.00 13.73
N ARG A 142 -3.65 -22.18 14.25
CA ARG A 142 -3.04 -23.28 13.49
C ARG A 142 -3.94 -23.68 12.30
N ARG A 143 -5.23 -23.83 12.50
CA ARG A 143 -6.16 -24.18 11.41
C ARG A 143 -6.23 -23.10 10.35
N ALA A 144 -6.14 -21.81 10.73
CA ALA A 144 -6.06 -20.72 9.75
C ALA A 144 -4.76 -20.78 8.95
N ILE A 145 -3.62 -21.03 9.58
CA ILE A 145 -2.33 -21.24 8.92
C ILE A 145 -2.38 -22.43 7.97
N MET A 146 -2.93 -23.59 8.41
CA MET A 146 -3.09 -24.79 7.58
C MET A 146 -3.92 -24.52 6.33
N ARG A 147 -5.02 -23.75 6.44
CA ARG A 147 -5.82 -23.32 5.27
C ARG A 147 -4.97 -22.48 4.31
N ASN A 148 -4.30 -21.47 4.81
CA ASN A 148 -3.47 -20.58 4.00
C ASN A 148 -2.30 -21.34 3.36
N HIS A 149 -1.69 -22.29 4.06
CA HIS A 149 -0.58 -23.07 3.50
C HIS A 149 -1.06 -24.04 2.40
N THR A 150 -2.20 -24.67 2.59
CA THR A 150 -2.80 -25.52 1.53
C THR A 150 -3.23 -24.66 0.33
N ALA A 151 -3.74 -23.43 0.58
CA ALA A 151 -4.05 -22.48 -0.48
C ALA A 151 -2.81 -22.06 -1.29
N ALA A 152 -1.63 -21.99 -0.67
CA ALA A 152 -0.38 -21.68 -1.39
C ALA A 152 -0.08 -22.75 -2.46
N HIS A 153 -0.28 -24.03 -2.15
CA HIS A 153 -0.13 -25.12 -3.13
C HIS A 153 -1.15 -25.07 -4.27
N LEU A 154 -2.42 -24.78 -3.94
CA LEU A 154 -3.43 -24.59 -4.98
C LEU A 154 -3.12 -23.38 -5.86
N LEU A 155 -2.66 -22.29 -5.25
CA LEU A 155 -2.26 -21.05 -5.95
C LEU A 155 -1.08 -21.32 -6.90
N GLN A 156 -0.04 -22.02 -6.44
CA GLN A 156 1.11 -22.40 -7.27
C GLN A 156 0.65 -23.19 -8.50
N ALA A 157 -0.17 -24.21 -8.32
CA ALA A 157 -0.68 -25.04 -9.40
C ALA A 157 -1.58 -24.24 -10.36
N ALA A 158 -2.44 -23.37 -9.84
CA ALA A 158 -3.31 -22.51 -10.64
C ALA A 158 -2.49 -21.48 -11.46
N LEU A 159 -1.50 -20.84 -10.86
CA LEU A 159 -0.61 -19.92 -11.57
C LEU A 159 0.13 -20.60 -12.71
N ARG A 160 0.65 -21.82 -12.50
CA ARG A 160 1.27 -22.62 -13.57
C ARG A 160 0.29 -22.97 -14.68
N SER A 161 -0.94 -23.36 -14.32
CA SER A 161 -1.98 -23.70 -15.28
C SER A 161 -2.40 -22.53 -16.17
N VAL A 162 -2.43 -21.31 -15.62
CA VAL A 162 -2.89 -20.11 -16.32
C VAL A 162 -1.74 -19.41 -17.05
N LEU A 163 -0.57 -19.28 -16.42
CA LEU A 163 0.55 -18.48 -16.93
C LEU A 163 1.62 -19.32 -17.62
N GLY A 164 1.69 -20.61 -17.32
CA GLY A 164 2.65 -21.54 -17.91
C GLY A 164 3.68 -22.10 -16.94
N ASP A 165 4.43 -23.10 -17.42
CA ASP A 165 5.38 -23.90 -16.62
C ASP A 165 6.60 -23.15 -16.08
N HIS A 166 6.88 -21.95 -16.59
CA HIS A 166 7.97 -21.08 -16.11
C HIS A 166 7.70 -20.49 -14.73
N VAL A 167 6.47 -20.59 -14.23
CA VAL A 167 6.12 -20.11 -12.89
C VAL A 167 6.71 -21.05 -11.84
N GLU A 168 7.62 -20.50 -11.03
CA GLU A 168 8.26 -21.18 -9.91
C GLU A 168 8.16 -20.32 -8.66
N GLN A 169 8.01 -20.97 -7.50
CA GLN A 169 8.01 -20.26 -6.22
C GLN A 169 9.39 -19.63 -5.95
N ALA A 170 9.41 -18.31 -5.74
CA ALA A 170 10.60 -17.55 -5.34
C ALA A 170 10.65 -17.29 -3.83
N GLY A 171 9.50 -17.34 -3.15
CA GLY A 171 9.38 -17.20 -1.70
C GLY A 171 7.92 -17.25 -1.25
N GLN A 172 7.71 -17.43 0.05
CA GLN A 172 6.36 -17.36 0.63
C GLN A 172 6.41 -16.91 2.09
N LEU A 173 5.28 -16.38 2.56
CA LEU A 173 4.98 -16.19 3.97
C LEU A 173 3.53 -16.61 4.22
N VAL A 174 3.37 -17.58 5.12
CA VAL A 174 2.07 -18.15 5.48
C VAL A 174 1.83 -17.93 6.97
N ASN A 175 0.80 -17.16 7.29
CA ASN A 175 0.34 -16.93 8.66
C ASN A 175 -1.18 -17.10 8.76
N GLU A 176 -1.76 -16.84 9.93
CA GLU A 176 -3.21 -16.99 10.16
C GLU A 176 -4.07 -15.99 9.38
N ASN A 177 -3.49 -14.86 8.96
CA ASN A 177 -4.22 -13.79 8.30
C ASN A 177 -4.25 -13.94 6.78
N ALA A 178 -3.11 -14.33 6.18
CA ALA A 178 -2.93 -14.35 4.74
C ALA A 178 -1.83 -15.31 4.30
N VAL A 179 -1.82 -15.62 3.02
CA VAL A 179 -0.69 -16.18 2.29
C VAL A 179 -0.10 -15.09 1.39
N ARG A 180 1.20 -14.91 1.49
CA ARG A 180 2.00 -14.13 0.54
C ARG A 180 2.84 -15.10 -0.27
N PHE A 181 2.73 -15.01 -1.59
CA PHE A 181 3.37 -15.91 -2.51
C PHE A 181 4.16 -15.16 -3.57
N ASP A 182 5.46 -15.33 -3.59
CA ASP A 182 6.38 -14.71 -4.55
C ASP A 182 6.75 -15.76 -5.61
N PHE A 183 6.62 -15.41 -6.89
CA PHE A 183 6.81 -16.34 -8.01
C PHE A 183 7.50 -15.67 -9.19
N THR A 184 8.14 -16.49 -10.03
CA THR A 184 8.79 -16.03 -11.25
C THR A 184 7.78 -15.72 -12.34
N HIS A 185 7.71 -14.47 -12.78
CA HIS A 185 6.95 -14.04 -13.95
C HIS A 185 7.44 -12.67 -14.43
N PHE A 186 7.38 -12.42 -15.73
CA PHE A 186 8.04 -11.28 -16.37
C PHE A 186 7.16 -10.01 -16.49
N SER A 187 5.85 -10.12 -16.35
CA SER A 187 4.88 -9.01 -16.46
C SER A 187 3.88 -8.98 -15.30
N ALA A 188 3.18 -7.86 -15.13
CA ALA A 188 1.99 -7.81 -14.28
C ALA A 188 0.90 -8.72 -14.86
N LEU A 189 0.14 -9.39 -14.00
CA LEU A 189 -1.01 -10.17 -14.41
C LEU A 189 -2.15 -9.23 -14.84
N THR A 190 -2.88 -9.64 -15.86
CA THR A 190 -4.13 -8.97 -16.24
C THR A 190 -5.26 -9.30 -15.28
N ASP A 191 -6.32 -8.50 -15.29
CA ASP A 191 -7.51 -8.77 -14.45
C ASP A 191 -8.15 -10.11 -14.82
N GLU A 192 -8.09 -10.51 -16.11
CA GLU A 192 -8.59 -11.77 -16.60
C GLU A 192 -7.76 -12.96 -16.08
N GLU A 193 -6.43 -12.83 -16.06
CA GLU A 193 -5.53 -13.86 -15.53
C GLU A 193 -5.71 -14.00 -14.02
N LEU A 194 -5.81 -12.89 -13.27
CA LEU A 194 -6.08 -12.91 -11.84
C LEU A 194 -7.42 -13.60 -11.53
N LEU A 195 -8.46 -13.26 -12.28
CA LEU A 195 -9.78 -13.88 -12.13
C LEU A 195 -9.74 -15.38 -12.47
N ALA A 196 -9.01 -15.77 -13.51
CA ALA A 196 -8.86 -17.17 -13.91
C ALA A 196 -8.16 -17.99 -12.82
N VAL A 197 -7.06 -17.45 -12.23
CA VAL A 197 -6.35 -18.09 -11.12
C VAL A 197 -7.25 -18.24 -9.90
N GLU A 198 -7.95 -17.16 -9.50
CA GLU A 198 -8.84 -17.16 -8.34
C GLU A 198 -9.99 -18.18 -8.52
N ASN A 199 -10.61 -18.19 -9.69
CA ASN A 199 -11.69 -19.13 -10.01
C ASN A 199 -11.19 -20.57 -9.98
N LEU A 200 -10.04 -20.87 -10.58
CA LEU A 200 -9.48 -22.21 -10.61
C LEU A 200 -9.17 -22.73 -9.20
N VAL A 201 -8.61 -21.87 -8.31
CA VAL A 201 -8.39 -22.26 -6.91
C VAL A 201 -9.72 -22.56 -6.22
N ASN A 202 -10.74 -21.72 -6.39
CA ASN A 202 -12.05 -21.94 -5.77
C ASN A 202 -12.77 -23.17 -6.34
N GLU A 203 -12.62 -23.49 -7.63
CA GLU A 203 -13.11 -24.74 -8.22
C GLU A 203 -12.49 -25.96 -7.52
N LYS A 204 -11.16 -25.96 -7.32
CA LYS A 204 -10.45 -27.03 -6.60
C LYS A 204 -10.84 -27.12 -5.12
N ILE A 205 -11.24 -26.03 -4.50
CA ILE A 205 -11.82 -26.03 -3.15
C ILE A 205 -13.18 -26.76 -3.16
N LEU A 206 -14.05 -26.43 -4.12
CA LEU A 206 -15.39 -27.01 -4.23
C LEU A 206 -15.39 -28.49 -4.65
N GLU A 207 -14.33 -28.97 -5.30
CA GLU A 207 -14.16 -30.39 -5.65
C GLU A 207 -13.93 -31.29 -4.42
N ASP A 208 -13.72 -30.74 -3.22
CA ASP A 208 -13.46 -31.48 -1.96
C ASP A 208 -12.33 -32.51 -2.10
N ILE A 209 -11.22 -32.10 -2.70
CA ILE A 209 -10.09 -32.99 -2.97
C ILE A 209 -9.39 -33.34 -1.66
N LYS A 210 -9.10 -34.61 -1.43
CA LYS A 210 -8.31 -35.08 -0.29
C LYS A 210 -6.89 -34.55 -0.38
N VAL A 211 -6.38 -33.98 0.71
CA VAL A 211 -4.98 -33.54 0.86
C VAL A 211 -4.24 -34.63 1.61
N GLU A 212 -3.27 -35.26 0.95
CA GLU A 212 -2.46 -36.32 1.52
C GLU A 212 -1.03 -35.85 1.75
N CYS A 213 -0.52 -36.14 2.94
CA CYS A 213 0.85 -35.85 3.33
C CYS A 213 1.56 -37.17 3.63
N ARG A 214 2.63 -37.50 2.91
CA ARG A 214 3.36 -38.74 3.06
C ARG A 214 4.86 -38.51 3.06
N GLU A 215 5.57 -39.21 3.93
CA GLU A 215 7.03 -39.28 3.90
C GLU A 215 7.43 -40.44 2.98
N MET A 216 8.41 -40.21 2.11
CA MET A 216 8.91 -41.20 1.18
C MET A 216 10.35 -40.88 0.75
N PRO A 217 11.08 -41.87 0.20
CA PRO A 217 12.38 -41.61 -0.41
C PRO A 217 12.31 -40.56 -1.52
N ILE A 218 13.28 -39.67 -1.59
CA ILE A 218 13.31 -38.55 -2.56
C ILE A 218 13.20 -39.03 -4.02
N GLU A 219 13.77 -40.18 -4.34
CA GLU A 219 13.71 -40.75 -5.69
C GLU A 219 12.30 -41.27 -6.06
N GLU A 220 11.53 -41.70 -5.08
CA GLU A 220 10.13 -42.07 -5.26
C GLU A 220 9.26 -40.82 -5.46
N ALA A 221 9.48 -39.80 -4.64
CA ALA A 221 8.81 -38.53 -4.75
C ALA A 221 9.01 -37.85 -6.12
N LYS A 222 10.23 -37.89 -6.65
CA LYS A 222 10.54 -37.41 -8.02
C LYS A 222 9.77 -38.19 -9.10
N LYS A 223 9.68 -39.51 -8.95
CA LYS A 223 8.92 -40.35 -9.90
C LYS A 223 7.41 -40.07 -9.89
N LEU A 224 6.88 -39.59 -8.76
CA LEU A 224 5.50 -39.12 -8.66
C LEU A 224 5.27 -37.75 -9.33
N GLY A 225 6.33 -37.10 -9.83
CA GLY A 225 6.27 -35.76 -10.41
C GLY A 225 6.13 -34.65 -9.37
N ALA A 226 6.48 -34.92 -8.10
CA ALA A 226 6.40 -33.91 -7.06
C ALA A 226 7.47 -32.81 -7.26
N MET A 227 7.04 -31.56 -7.20
CA MET A 227 7.91 -30.40 -7.37
C MET A 227 8.68 -30.12 -6.08
N ALA A 228 9.99 -29.86 -6.23
CA ALA A 228 10.86 -29.40 -5.16
C ALA A 228 11.06 -27.90 -5.29
N LEU A 229 11.17 -27.19 -4.17
CA LEU A 229 11.51 -25.76 -4.17
C LEU A 229 12.94 -25.57 -4.68
N PHE A 230 13.11 -24.58 -5.56
CA PHE A 230 14.40 -24.29 -6.16
C PHE A 230 15.42 -23.81 -5.10
N GLY A 231 16.58 -24.46 -5.05
CA GLY A 231 17.70 -24.06 -4.17
C GLY A 231 17.65 -24.62 -2.75
N GLU A 232 16.67 -25.42 -2.37
CA GLU A 232 16.66 -26.14 -1.09
C GLU A 232 17.41 -27.46 -1.18
N LYS A 233 18.06 -27.83 -0.08
CA LYS A 233 18.73 -29.14 0.06
C LYS A 233 17.81 -30.07 0.83
N TYR A 234 17.44 -31.14 0.21
CA TYR A 234 16.59 -32.17 0.80
C TYR A 234 17.43 -33.38 1.25
N GLY A 235 17.00 -34.04 2.31
CA GLY A 235 17.57 -35.31 2.75
C GLY A 235 17.11 -36.49 1.87
N ASP A 236 17.49 -37.71 2.26
CA ASP A 236 17.11 -38.93 1.56
C ASP A 236 15.60 -39.23 1.62
N VAL A 237 14.95 -38.77 2.67
CA VAL A 237 13.50 -38.86 2.89
C VAL A 237 12.90 -37.45 2.86
N VAL A 238 11.82 -37.31 2.11
CA VAL A 238 11.09 -36.03 1.94
C VAL A 238 9.62 -36.22 2.25
N ARG A 239 8.97 -35.16 2.74
CA ARG A 239 7.54 -35.13 2.92
C ARG A 239 6.90 -34.52 1.68
N VAL A 240 5.98 -35.24 1.06
CA VAL A 240 5.22 -34.84 -0.12
C VAL A 240 3.78 -34.53 0.27
N VAL A 241 3.30 -33.37 -0.14
CA VAL A 241 1.91 -32.95 -0.03
C VAL A 241 1.28 -33.11 -1.41
N THR A 242 0.18 -33.88 -1.46
CA THR A 242 -0.54 -34.20 -2.70
C THR A 242 -1.98 -33.73 -2.58
N VAL A 243 -2.46 -32.95 -3.56
CA VAL A 243 -3.84 -32.53 -3.70
C VAL A 243 -4.38 -33.15 -5.00
N GLY A 244 -4.80 -34.40 -4.92
CA GLY A 244 -5.18 -35.20 -6.10
C GLY A 244 -4.08 -35.21 -7.16
N GLU A 245 -4.46 -34.97 -8.42
CA GLU A 245 -3.54 -34.80 -9.53
C GLU A 245 -3.19 -33.31 -9.77
N PHE A 246 -3.80 -32.37 -9.03
CA PHE A 246 -3.68 -30.93 -9.28
C PHE A 246 -2.38 -30.34 -8.74
N SER A 247 -1.94 -30.75 -7.53
CA SER A 247 -0.66 -30.32 -6.95
C SER A 247 0.03 -31.46 -6.24
N LYS A 248 1.36 -31.58 -6.47
CA LYS A 248 2.26 -32.52 -5.77
C LYS A 248 3.56 -31.81 -5.49
N GLU A 249 3.85 -31.52 -4.22
CA GLU A 249 4.98 -30.67 -3.83
C GLU A 249 5.69 -31.19 -2.58
N PHE A 250 7.00 -30.96 -2.50
CA PHE A 250 7.77 -31.21 -1.28
C PHE A 250 7.44 -30.12 -0.27
N CYS A 251 6.86 -30.50 0.86
CA CYS A 251 6.47 -29.53 1.88
C CYS A 251 6.47 -30.12 3.28
N GLY A 252 7.23 -29.48 4.19
CA GLY A 252 7.28 -29.80 5.62
C GLY A 252 6.23 -29.07 6.47
N GLY A 253 5.37 -28.25 5.87
CA GLY A 253 4.37 -27.46 6.58
C GLY A 253 3.16 -28.24 7.07
N THR A 254 2.27 -27.55 7.77
CA THR A 254 1.00 -28.13 8.23
C THR A 254 -0.13 -27.82 7.27
N HIS A 255 -0.99 -28.81 6.98
CA HIS A 255 -2.05 -28.74 6.00
C HIS A 255 -3.38 -29.24 6.51
N ILE A 256 -4.48 -28.76 5.91
CA ILE A 256 -5.79 -29.38 6.06
C ILE A 256 -5.84 -30.70 5.29
N ASP A 257 -6.77 -31.57 5.64
CA ASP A 257 -6.93 -32.91 5.05
C ASP A 257 -7.87 -32.95 3.83
N SER A 258 -8.58 -31.84 3.53
CA SER A 258 -9.49 -31.69 2.40
C SER A 258 -9.54 -30.23 1.93
N THR A 259 -9.56 -30.00 0.62
CA THR A 259 -9.63 -28.65 0.04
C THR A 259 -10.91 -27.91 0.43
N ALA A 260 -12.03 -28.59 0.65
CA ALA A 260 -13.28 -27.96 1.10
C ALA A 260 -13.13 -27.22 2.45
N LYS A 261 -12.21 -27.65 3.31
CA LYS A 261 -11.92 -26.99 4.60
C LYS A 261 -11.23 -25.62 4.46
N LEU A 262 -10.75 -25.26 3.27
CA LEU A 262 -10.29 -23.89 2.99
C LEU A 262 -11.44 -22.88 3.09
N GLY A 263 -12.64 -23.26 2.71
CA GLY A 263 -13.78 -22.38 2.54
C GLY A 263 -13.65 -21.56 1.27
N LEU A 264 -13.54 -20.23 1.38
CA LEU A 264 -13.33 -19.35 0.23
C LEU A 264 -11.86 -18.96 0.10
N PHE A 265 -11.42 -18.71 -1.12
CA PHE A 265 -10.14 -18.13 -1.47
C PHE A 265 -10.33 -16.80 -2.20
N LYS A 266 -9.59 -15.78 -1.85
CA LYS A 266 -9.64 -14.47 -2.50
C LYS A 266 -8.24 -13.88 -2.68
N LEU A 267 -7.93 -13.46 -3.90
CA LEU A 267 -6.76 -12.63 -4.19
C LEU A 267 -6.99 -11.21 -3.65
N VAL A 268 -6.02 -10.67 -2.92
CA VAL A 268 -6.07 -9.34 -2.31
C VAL A 268 -5.26 -8.34 -3.14
N SER A 269 -4.06 -8.74 -3.54
CA SER A 269 -3.14 -7.86 -4.28
C SER A 269 -2.21 -8.67 -5.19
N GLU A 270 -1.74 -8.02 -6.25
CA GLU A 270 -0.66 -8.48 -7.11
C GLU A 270 0.32 -7.33 -7.32
N SER A 271 1.63 -7.56 -7.19
CA SER A 271 2.66 -6.51 -7.28
C SER A 271 4.01 -7.06 -7.71
N SER A 272 4.92 -6.17 -8.14
CA SER A 272 6.31 -6.50 -8.43
C SER A 272 7.17 -6.45 -7.17
N VAL A 273 8.03 -7.44 -6.97
CA VAL A 273 9.02 -7.47 -5.87
C VAL A 273 10.42 -7.18 -6.39
N ALA A 274 10.75 -7.78 -7.53
CA ALA A 274 12.04 -7.62 -8.20
C ALA A 274 11.88 -7.87 -9.70
N ALA A 275 12.91 -7.64 -10.48
CA ALA A 275 12.90 -7.96 -11.91
C ALA A 275 12.62 -9.47 -12.11
N GLY A 276 11.53 -9.80 -12.81
CA GLY A 276 11.10 -11.16 -13.07
C GLY A 276 10.48 -11.90 -11.87
N VAL A 277 10.14 -11.19 -10.77
CA VAL A 277 9.48 -11.76 -9.60
C VAL A 277 8.22 -10.96 -9.26
N ARG A 278 7.08 -11.64 -9.24
CA ARG A 278 5.78 -11.10 -8.85
C ARG A 278 5.38 -11.64 -7.49
N ARG A 279 4.55 -10.88 -6.79
CA ARG A 279 3.98 -11.22 -5.48
C ARG A 279 2.47 -11.21 -5.56
N ILE A 280 1.85 -12.25 -5.05
CA ILE A 280 0.42 -12.30 -4.77
C ILE A 280 0.21 -12.40 -3.26
N GLU A 281 -0.76 -11.65 -2.77
CA GLU A 281 -1.32 -11.82 -1.43
C GLU A 281 -2.75 -12.33 -1.55
N ALA A 282 -3.09 -13.32 -0.74
CA ALA A 282 -4.41 -13.94 -0.75
C ALA A 282 -4.86 -14.30 0.67
N VAL A 283 -6.16 -14.44 0.84
CA VAL A 283 -6.80 -14.81 2.11
C VAL A 283 -7.75 -15.98 1.91
N THR A 284 -7.99 -16.74 3.00
CA THR A 284 -8.89 -17.90 2.98
C THR A 284 -9.94 -17.85 4.08
N GLY A 285 -10.98 -18.65 3.92
CA GLY A 285 -11.99 -18.94 4.95
C GLY A 285 -12.65 -17.70 5.53
N LEU A 286 -12.64 -17.56 6.86
CA LEU A 286 -13.31 -16.47 7.54
C LEU A 286 -12.69 -15.09 7.23
N ASN A 287 -11.43 -15.01 6.83
CA ASN A 287 -10.80 -13.73 6.47
C ASN A 287 -11.39 -13.18 5.16
N VAL A 288 -11.80 -14.05 4.22
CA VAL A 288 -12.56 -13.63 3.01
C VAL A 288 -13.90 -13.01 3.42
N ILE A 289 -14.61 -13.64 4.36
CA ILE A 289 -15.90 -13.13 4.86
C ILE A 289 -15.72 -11.77 5.53
N LYS A 290 -14.70 -11.61 6.39
CA LYS A 290 -14.37 -10.31 7.02
C LYS A 290 -14.10 -9.23 5.98
N MET A 291 -13.34 -9.56 4.91
CA MET A 291 -13.05 -8.65 3.81
C MET A 291 -14.33 -8.24 3.06
N ILE A 292 -15.22 -9.18 2.77
CA ILE A 292 -16.53 -8.90 2.13
C ILE A 292 -17.37 -7.96 3.02
N TYR A 293 -17.44 -8.21 4.32
CA TYR A 293 -18.15 -7.34 5.26
C TYR A 293 -17.57 -5.93 5.29
N ALA A 294 -16.24 -5.82 5.37
CA ALA A 294 -15.58 -4.52 5.38
C ALA A 294 -15.86 -3.72 4.08
N THR A 295 -15.76 -4.38 2.92
CA THR A 295 -16.08 -3.77 1.62
C THR A 295 -17.54 -3.34 1.54
N ASN A 296 -18.48 -4.17 1.97
CA ASN A 296 -19.90 -3.84 1.97
C ASN A 296 -20.21 -2.68 2.92
N THR A 297 -19.55 -2.61 4.08
CA THR A 297 -19.70 -1.49 5.02
C THR A 297 -19.19 -0.19 4.39
N LEU A 298 -17.99 -0.22 3.78
CA LEU A 298 -17.43 0.93 3.08
C LEU A 298 -18.36 1.45 1.96
N LEU A 299 -18.94 0.53 1.17
CA LEU A 299 -19.91 0.90 0.12
C LEU A 299 -21.18 1.52 0.70
N LYS A 300 -21.71 0.98 1.79
CA LYS A 300 -22.89 1.55 2.49
C LYS A 300 -22.59 2.94 3.05
N ASP A 301 -21.46 3.11 3.74
CA ASP A 301 -21.07 4.39 4.33
C ASP A 301 -20.85 5.45 3.23
N THR A 302 -20.25 5.04 2.11
CA THR A 302 -20.09 5.91 0.93
C THR A 302 -21.44 6.30 0.34
N ALA A 303 -22.39 5.36 0.23
CA ALA A 303 -23.73 5.62 -0.25
C ALA A 303 -24.46 6.65 0.65
N VAL A 304 -24.35 6.48 1.98
CA VAL A 304 -24.90 7.44 2.95
C VAL A 304 -24.26 8.82 2.76
N ALA A 305 -22.95 8.91 2.68
CA ALA A 305 -22.22 10.17 2.48
C ALA A 305 -22.62 10.88 1.17
N MET A 306 -22.86 10.12 0.11
CA MET A 306 -23.31 10.60 -1.21
C MET A 306 -24.83 10.80 -1.29
N LYS A 307 -25.58 10.53 -0.21
CA LYS A 307 -27.06 10.60 -0.15
C LYS A 307 -27.72 9.71 -1.21
N VAL A 308 -27.26 8.49 -1.34
CA VAL A 308 -27.78 7.48 -2.26
C VAL A 308 -28.36 6.33 -1.44
N ASN A 309 -29.52 5.83 -1.80
CA ASN A 309 -30.18 4.74 -1.07
C ASN A 309 -29.63 3.36 -1.43
N ASN A 310 -29.18 3.18 -2.67
CA ASN A 310 -28.64 1.92 -3.16
C ASN A 310 -27.16 2.10 -3.55
N PRO A 311 -26.22 1.33 -2.97
CA PRO A 311 -24.81 1.39 -3.34
C PRO A 311 -24.52 1.22 -4.84
N SER A 312 -25.37 0.51 -5.59
CA SER A 312 -25.22 0.35 -7.05
C SER A 312 -25.37 1.66 -7.84
N ASP A 313 -25.98 2.70 -7.24
CA ASP A 313 -26.15 4.00 -7.87
C ASP A 313 -24.95 4.95 -7.63
N LEU A 314 -23.98 4.54 -6.81
CA LEU A 314 -22.79 5.35 -6.50
C LEU A 314 -22.02 5.85 -7.74
N PRO A 315 -21.75 5.03 -8.77
CA PRO A 315 -21.05 5.52 -9.96
C PRO A 315 -21.83 6.63 -10.67
N THR A 316 -23.15 6.48 -10.81
CA THR A 316 -24.02 7.48 -11.43
C THR A 316 -24.05 8.77 -10.60
N LYS A 317 -24.14 8.65 -9.27
CA LYS A 317 -24.11 9.80 -8.37
C LYS A 317 -22.78 10.54 -8.39
N ALA A 318 -21.68 9.82 -8.42
CA ALA A 318 -20.34 10.42 -8.53
C ALA A 318 -20.18 11.19 -9.84
N ALA A 319 -20.66 10.63 -10.97
CA ALA A 319 -20.66 11.32 -12.26
C ALA A 319 -21.52 12.59 -12.23
N GLN A 320 -22.71 12.53 -11.60
CA GLN A 320 -23.59 13.70 -11.43
C GLN A 320 -22.92 14.80 -10.60
N VAL A 321 -22.33 14.47 -9.44
CA VAL A 321 -21.64 15.46 -8.59
C VAL A 321 -20.50 16.14 -9.34
N ASN A 322 -19.74 15.39 -10.12
CA ASN A 322 -18.67 15.97 -10.94
C ASN A 322 -19.20 16.89 -12.06
N ALA A 323 -20.37 16.58 -12.62
CA ALA A 323 -21.03 17.44 -13.60
C ALA A 323 -21.54 18.72 -12.95
N ASP A 324 -22.20 18.61 -11.80
CA ASP A 324 -22.73 19.74 -11.03
C ASP A 324 -21.61 20.70 -10.58
N LEU A 325 -20.46 20.16 -10.12
CA LEU A 325 -19.28 20.98 -9.80
C LEU A 325 -18.79 21.78 -10.99
N LYS A 326 -18.63 21.17 -12.16
CA LYS A 326 -18.23 21.87 -13.37
C LYS A 326 -19.23 22.96 -13.81
N GLU A 327 -20.53 22.69 -13.63
CA GLU A 327 -21.57 23.67 -13.91
C GLU A 327 -21.47 24.86 -12.95
N LYS A 328 -21.32 24.59 -11.64
CA LYS A 328 -21.16 25.63 -10.62
C LYS A 328 -19.90 26.48 -10.84
N ASP A 329 -18.80 25.88 -11.23
CA ASP A 329 -17.57 26.61 -11.58
C ASP A 329 -17.81 27.59 -12.75
N ARG A 330 -18.53 27.14 -13.79
CA ARG A 330 -18.91 28.02 -14.91
C ARG A 330 -19.87 29.13 -14.51
N GLU A 331 -20.85 28.83 -13.65
CA GLU A 331 -21.79 29.82 -13.13
C GLU A 331 -21.06 30.90 -12.30
N ILE A 332 -20.14 30.48 -11.40
CA ILE A 332 -19.30 31.39 -10.61
C ILE A 332 -18.48 32.30 -11.52
N GLU A 333 -17.84 31.76 -12.56
CA GLU A 333 -17.04 32.55 -13.50
C GLU A 333 -17.90 33.53 -14.30
N SER A 334 -19.09 33.08 -14.72
CA SER A 334 -20.07 33.97 -15.38
C SER A 334 -20.53 35.11 -14.46
N MET A 335 -20.81 34.79 -13.19
CA MET A 335 -21.20 35.81 -12.22
C MET A 335 -20.04 36.82 -11.95
N ARG A 336 -18.81 36.32 -11.79
CA ARG A 336 -17.62 37.17 -11.63
C ARG A 336 -17.45 38.13 -12.82
N SER A 337 -17.61 37.62 -14.03
CA SER A 337 -17.52 38.44 -15.26
C SER A 337 -18.63 39.48 -15.34
N LYS A 338 -19.86 39.17 -14.90
CA LYS A 338 -20.97 40.14 -14.83
C LYS A 338 -20.69 41.24 -13.80
N ILE A 339 -20.23 40.88 -12.59
CA ILE A 339 -19.87 41.84 -11.54
C ILE A 339 -18.75 42.78 -12.02
N ALA A 340 -17.71 42.22 -12.64
CA ALA A 340 -16.63 43.01 -13.23
C ALA A 340 -17.16 43.99 -14.29
N SER A 341 -18.08 43.56 -15.15
CA SER A 341 -18.68 44.40 -16.17
C SER A 341 -19.58 45.49 -15.61
N MET A 342 -20.31 45.26 -14.52
CA MET A 342 -21.16 46.27 -13.86
C MET A 342 -20.33 47.38 -13.20
N ASN A 343 -19.14 47.03 -12.69
CA ASN A 343 -18.23 47.98 -12.08
C ASN A 343 -17.49 48.84 -13.12
N LEU A 344 -17.53 48.49 -14.41
CA LEU A 344 -16.80 49.19 -15.47
C LEU A 344 -17.26 50.67 -15.61
N GLY A 345 -18.55 50.98 -15.47
CA GLY A 345 -19.08 52.31 -15.52
C GLY A 345 -18.46 53.22 -14.46
N SER A 346 -18.51 52.82 -13.20
CA SER A 346 -17.94 53.56 -12.09
C SER A 346 -16.41 53.70 -12.17
N ILE A 347 -15.73 52.74 -12.75
CA ILE A 347 -14.26 52.78 -12.98
C ILE A 347 -13.92 53.84 -14.02
N LEU A 348 -14.71 53.93 -15.11
CA LEU A 348 -14.53 54.93 -16.17
C LEU A 348 -14.83 56.35 -15.69
N ASP A 349 -15.76 56.52 -14.78
CA ASP A 349 -16.12 57.83 -14.18
C ASP A 349 -14.99 58.42 -13.33
N ASN A 350 -14.07 57.59 -12.80
CA ASN A 350 -12.90 57.98 -12.06
C ASN A 350 -11.66 58.26 -12.93
N ALA A 351 -11.82 58.45 -14.22
CA ALA A 351 -10.73 58.68 -15.16
C ALA A 351 -10.07 60.03 -14.94
N VAL A 352 -8.72 60.08 -14.88
CA VAL A 352 -7.90 61.29 -14.81
C VAL A 352 -7.47 61.67 -16.21
N GLU A 353 -7.60 62.94 -16.60
CA GLU A 353 -7.19 63.41 -17.93
C GLU A 353 -5.77 63.93 -17.91
N VAL A 354 -4.89 63.35 -18.71
CA VAL A 354 -3.49 63.77 -18.88
C VAL A 354 -3.22 63.95 -20.34
N LYS A 355 -2.83 65.16 -20.77
CA LYS A 355 -2.52 65.49 -22.19
C LYS A 355 -3.63 65.08 -23.19
N GLY A 356 -4.89 65.22 -22.74
CA GLY A 356 -6.06 64.87 -23.58
C GLY A 356 -6.30 63.36 -23.75
N VAL A 357 -5.72 62.53 -22.90
CA VAL A 357 -6.00 61.08 -22.78
C VAL A 357 -6.60 60.81 -21.40
N LYS A 358 -7.71 60.13 -21.33
CA LYS A 358 -8.30 59.68 -20.09
C LYS A 358 -7.58 58.43 -19.60
N ILE A 359 -6.96 58.51 -18.45
CA ILE A 359 -6.29 57.41 -17.78
C ILE A 359 -7.23 56.79 -16.72
N VAL A 360 -7.43 55.52 -16.80
CA VAL A 360 -8.28 54.74 -15.90
C VAL A 360 -7.42 53.69 -15.21
N THR A 361 -7.33 53.75 -13.89
CA THR A 361 -6.62 52.74 -13.10
C THR A 361 -7.57 52.15 -12.05
N ALA A 362 -7.57 50.84 -11.86
CA ALA A 362 -8.34 50.21 -10.80
C ALA A 362 -7.71 48.88 -10.34
N MET A 363 -7.82 48.65 -9.03
CA MET A 363 -7.56 47.33 -8.43
C MET A 363 -8.91 46.61 -8.22
N LEU A 364 -9.04 45.38 -8.69
CA LEU A 364 -10.26 44.60 -8.71
C LEU A 364 -10.05 43.28 -7.94
N SER A 365 -10.54 43.22 -6.72
CA SER A 365 -10.53 41.99 -5.95
C SER A 365 -11.53 40.97 -6.53
N GLY A 366 -11.18 39.67 -6.51
CA GLY A 366 -12.01 38.61 -7.04
C GLY A 366 -12.08 38.55 -8.58
N THR A 367 -11.19 39.28 -9.29
CA THR A 367 -11.19 39.39 -10.75
C THR A 367 -9.97 38.72 -11.33
N GLY A 368 -10.19 37.69 -12.15
CA GLY A 368 -9.14 36.94 -12.84
C GLY A 368 -8.75 37.51 -14.21
N SER A 369 -7.78 36.91 -14.85
CA SER A 369 -7.22 37.32 -16.16
C SER A 369 -8.28 37.46 -17.25
N ASP A 370 -9.23 36.52 -17.31
CA ASP A 370 -10.25 36.50 -18.37
C ASP A 370 -11.29 37.60 -18.20
N ALA A 371 -11.68 37.88 -16.95
CA ALA A 371 -12.57 39.01 -16.65
C ALA A 371 -11.91 40.36 -16.94
N LEU A 372 -10.61 40.54 -16.57
CA LEU A 372 -9.84 41.73 -16.93
C LEU A 372 -9.74 41.90 -18.44
N ARG A 373 -9.52 40.84 -19.21
CA ARG A 373 -9.50 40.87 -20.67
C ARG A 373 -10.83 41.34 -21.23
N THR A 374 -11.95 40.76 -20.73
CA THR A 374 -13.29 41.13 -21.16
C THR A 374 -13.58 42.62 -20.89
N MET A 375 -13.15 43.15 -19.74
CA MET A 375 -13.30 44.56 -19.40
C MET A 375 -12.46 45.45 -20.35
N CYS A 376 -11.21 45.08 -20.62
CA CYS A 376 -10.34 45.77 -21.54
C CYS A 376 -10.91 45.79 -22.96
N ASP A 377 -11.46 44.66 -23.45
CA ASP A 377 -12.09 44.56 -24.77
C ASP A 377 -13.31 45.46 -24.84
N LYS A 378 -14.17 45.50 -23.83
CA LYS A 378 -15.33 46.42 -23.78
C LYS A 378 -14.91 47.88 -23.83
N ILE A 379 -13.91 48.31 -23.05
CA ILE A 379 -13.41 49.68 -23.08
C ILE A 379 -12.92 50.02 -24.50
N ARG A 380 -12.16 49.14 -25.11
CA ARG A 380 -11.59 49.36 -26.44
C ARG A 380 -12.67 49.47 -27.52
N ASP A 381 -13.69 48.61 -27.48
CA ASP A 381 -14.69 48.49 -28.54
C ASP A 381 -15.82 49.50 -28.37
N GLU A 382 -16.33 49.73 -27.14
CA GLU A 382 -17.43 50.68 -26.89
C GLU A 382 -17.00 52.14 -26.85
N LYS A 383 -15.72 52.44 -26.56
CA LYS A 383 -15.19 53.79 -26.41
C LYS A 383 -14.07 54.11 -27.41
N SER A 384 -14.09 53.50 -28.57
CA SER A 384 -13.01 53.60 -29.59
C SER A 384 -12.67 55.05 -29.99
N ASP A 385 -13.68 55.91 -30.04
CA ASP A 385 -13.56 57.33 -30.45
C ASP A 385 -13.10 58.26 -29.34
N THR A 386 -13.10 57.81 -28.11
CA THR A 386 -12.57 58.56 -26.96
C THR A 386 -11.15 58.09 -26.63
N ALA A 387 -10.22 59.00 -26.45
CA ALA A 387 -8.86 58.66 -26.10
C ALA A 387 -8.78 58.16 -24.63
N ILE A 388 -8.90 56.86 -24.44
CA ILE A 388 -8.88 56.18 -23.12
C ILE A 388 -7.77 55.17 -23.10
N VAL A 389 -6.99 55.16 -22.02
CA VAL A 389 -6.14 54.06 -21.62
C VAL A 389 -6.60 53.54 -20.27
N ALA A 390 -6.80 52.23 -20.11
CA ALA A 390 -7.11 51.63 -18.87
C ALA A 390 -6.01 50.64 -18.46
N VAL A 391 -5.61 50.72 -17.17
CA VAL A 391 -4.65 49.80 -16.53
C VAL A 391 -5.34 49.22 -15.33
N LEU A 392 -5.71 47.94 -15.43
CA LEU A 392 -6.50 47.23 -14.43
C LEU A 392 -5.67 46.13 -13.77
N ALA A 393 -5.65 46.08 -12.47
CA ALA A 393 -5.06 45.00 -11.71
C ALA A 393 -6.16 44.12 -11.12
N GLY A 394 -6.08 42.80 -11.29
CA GLY A 394 -7.02 41.84 -10.74
C GLY A 394 -6.29 40.86 -9.80
N VAL A 395 -6.93 40.55 -8.67
CA VAL A 395 -6.44 39.57 -7.72
C VAL A 395 -7.50 38.48 -7.55
N LEU A 396 -7.17 37.23 -7.88
CA LEU A 396 -8.04 36.08 -7.76
C LEU A 396 -7.23 34.87 -7.25
N ASP A 397 -7.70 34.20 -6.20
CA ASP A 397 -7.11 32.98 -5.64
C ASP A 397 -5.58 33.09 -5.38
N GLY A 398 -5.18 34.26 -4.85
CA GLY A 398 -3.77 34.55 -4.53
C GLY A 398 -2.90 34.89 -5.76
N LYS A 399 -3.44 34.86 -6.98
CA LYS A 399 -2.76 35.28 -8.18
C LYS A 399 -3.17 36.70 -8.55
N ALA A 400 -2.17 37.57 -8.82
CA ALA A 400 -2.42 38.92 -9.27
C ALA A 400 -1.97 39.07 -10.73
N THR A 401 -2.85 39.70 -11.52
CA THR A 401 -2.66 39.93 -12.96
C THR A 401 -2.93 41.39 -13.28
N LEU A 402 -2.09 41.97 -14.13
CA LEU A 402 -2.26 43.29 -14.72
C LEU A 402 -2.74 43.17 -16.15
N ALA A 403 -3.72 43.97 -16.54
CA ALA A 403 -4.15 44.13 -17.92
C ALA A 403 -4.23 45.59 -18.30
N ALA A 404 -3.78 45.94 -19.48
CA ALA A 404 -3.98 47.30 -20.00
C ALA A 404 -4.54 47.28 -21.39
N THR A 405 -5.38 48.27 -21.71
CA THR A 405 -5.92 48.51 -23.04
C THR A 405 -5.85 49.97 -23.39
N ALA A 406 -5.64 50.27 -24.69
CA ALA A 406 -5.66 51.62 -25.25
C ALA A 406 -6.61 51.65 -26.45
N THR A 407 -7.57 52.57 -26.42
CA THR A 407 -8.51 52.79 -27.52
C THR A 407 -7.76 53.30 -28.77
N LYS A 408 -8.38 53.21 -29.97
CA LYS A 408 -7.79 53.70 -31.23
C LYS A 408 -7.41 55.17 -31.12
N ALA A 409 -8.26 56.00 -30.53
CA ALA A 409 -8.01 57.42 -30.30
C ALA A 409 -6.82 57.69 -29.35
N ALA A 410 -6.61 56.87 -28.33
CA ALA A 410 -5.45 56.96 -27.44
C ALA A 410 -4.16 56.49 -28.15
N GLN A 411 -4.24 55.43 -28.95
CA GLN A 411 -3.08 54.99 -29.74
C GLN A 411 -2.65 56.04 -30.79
N ALA A 412 -3.60 56.75 -31.41
CA ALA A 412 -3.30 57.86 -32.33
C ALA A 412 -2.53 59.02 -31.65
N LYS A 413 -2.66 59.14 -30.29
CA LYS A 413 -1.89 60.06 -29.46
C LYS A 413 -0.58 59.47 -28.94
N GLY A 414 -0.20 58.30 -29.39
CA GLY A 414 1.10 57.69 -29.08
C GLY A 414 1.06 56.71 -27.88
N VAL A 415 -0.09 56.50 -27.23
CA VAL A 415 -0.21 55.59 -26.10
C VAL A 415 -0.16 54.15 -26.55
N LYS A 416 0.65 53.31 -25.88
CA LYS A 416 0.81 51.86 -26.16
C LYS A 416 0.61 51.06 -24.89
N ALA A 417 -0.43 50.24 -24.84
CA ALA A 417 -0.76 49.36 -23.69
C ALA A 417 0.42 48.47 -23.28
N GLY A 418 1.18 47.92 -24.24
CA GLY A 418 2.32 47.06 -23.99
C GLY A 418 3.47 47.76 -23.25
N VAL A 419 3.68 49.08 -23.50
CA VAL A 419 4.69 49.88 -22.78
C VAL A 419 4.27 50.12 -21.34
N LEU A 420 3.00 50.51 -21.14
CA LEU A 420 2.45 50.76 -19.79
C LEU A 420 2.47 49.49 -18.93
N VAL A 421 1.98 48.34 -19.46
CA VAL A 421 2.01 47.10 -18.72
C VAL A 421 3.41 46.70 -18.34
N LYS A 422 4.40 46.86 -19.24
CA LYS A 422 5.79 46.52 -18.92
C LYS A 422 6.34 47.41 -17.80
N ALA A 423 6.11 48.70 -17.87
CA ALA A 423 6.57 49.64 -16.85
C ALA A 423 5.93 49.39 -15.47
N VAL A 424 4.60 49.22 -15.42
CA VAL A 424 3.85 48.93 -14.20
C VAL A 424 4.21 47.55 -13.63
N ALA A 425 4.37 46.53 -14.47
CA ALA A 425 4.77 45.20 -14.03
C ALA A 425 6.17 45.18 -13.41
N GLN A 426 7.11 45.98 -13.93
CA GLN A 426 8.46 46.12 -13.35
C GLN A 426 8.42 46.67 -11.92
N LEU A 427 7.52 47.60 -11.60
CA LEU A 427 7.37 48.18 -10.25
C LEU A 427 6.90 47.13 -9.23
N THR A 428 6.13 46.13 -9.70
CA THR A 428 5.65 45.01 -8.88
C THR A 428 6.56 43.77 -8.96
N GLY A 429 7.76 43.89 -9.53
CA GLY A 429 8.70 42.78 -9.71
C GLY A 429 8.25 41.73 -10.72
N GLY A 430 7.16 41.99 -11.45
CA GLY A 430 6.60 41.15 -12.50
C GLY A 430 7.27 41.38 -13.86
N ASN A 431 6.80 40.65 -14.86
CA ASN A 431 7.21 40.85 -16.25
C ASN A 431 5.99 40.58 -17.16
N GLY A 432 5.91 41.31 -18.23
CA GLY A 432 4.85 41.19 -19.21
C GLY A 432 5.03 42.14 -20.39
N GLY A 433 4.07 42.12 -21.28
CA GLY A 433 4.04 42.92 -22.48
C GLY A 433 2.87 42.55 -23.36
N GLY A 434 2.78 43.14 -24.51
CA GLY A 434 1.71 42.85 -25.47
C GLY A 434 1.71 43.83 -26.63
N LYS A 435 0.57 43.88 -27.29
CA LYS A 435 0.34 44.76 -28.46
C LYS A 435 0.07 46.21 -28.01
N PRO A 436 0.11 47.20 -28.94
CA PRO A 436 -0.23 48.56 -28.58
C PRO A 436 -1.64 48.79 -28.07
N ASP A 437 -2.59 47.97 -28.49
CA ASP A 437 -4.00 48.00 -28.11
C ASP A 437 -4.35 47.26 -26.85
N PHE A 438 -3.60 46.15 -26.51
CA PHE A 438 -3.84 45.28 -25.37
C PHE A 438 -2.57 44.58 -24.89
N ALA A 439 -2.38 44.51 -23.58
CA ALA A 439 -1.27 43.82 -22.97
C ALA A 439 -1.65 43.28 -21.60
N MET A 440 -0.94 42.23 -21.17
CA MET A 440 -1.10 41.61 -19.83
C MET A 440 0.25 41.28 -19.21
N ALA A 441 0.28 41.25 -17.86
CA ALA A 441 1.44 40.84 -17.08
C ALA A 441 1.02 40.15 -15.78
N GLY A 442 1.87 39.27 -15.26
CA GLY A 442 1.77 38.80 -13.89
C GLY A 442 2.37 39.80 -12.92
N ILE A 443 1.76 39.94 -11.75
CA ILE A 443 2.24 40.73 -10.61
C ILE A 443 2.86 39.75 -9.60
N LYS A 444 4.11 40.04 -9.16
CA LYS A 444 4.78 39.24 -8.14
C LYS A 444 4.54 39.77 -6.72
N ASP A 445 4.68 41.07 -6.56
CA ASP A 445 4.49 41.74 -5.29
C ASP A 445 3.15 42.48 -5.28
N GLN A 446 2.14 41.86 -4.63
CA GLN A 446 0.79 42.42 -4.57
C GLN A 446 0.69 43.68 -3.67
N THR A 447 1.62 43.87 -2.74
CA THR A 447 1.60 45.01 -1.83
C THR A 447 1.92 46.34 -2.56
N LYS A 448 2.51 46.26 -3.75
CA LYS A 448 2.89 47.39 -4.58
C LYS A 448 1.90 47.75 -5.68
N ILE A 449 0.74 47.09 -5.72
CA ILE A 449 -0.25 47.29 -6.80
C ILE A 449 -0.74 48.76 -6.82
N ASP A 450 -1.13 49.28 -5.69
CA ASP A 450 -1.67 50.66 -5.61
C ASP A 450 -0.62 51.71 -6.01
N GLU A 451 0.64 51.53 -5.55
CA GLU A 451 1.76 52.40 -5.91
C GLU A 451 2.04 52.30 -7.44
N ALA A 452 2.02 51.10 -7.98
CA ALA A 452 2.29 50.87 -9.41
C ALA A 452 1.15 51.44 -10.29
N LEU A 453 -0.11 51.33 -9.89
CA LEU A 453 -1.24 51.93 -10.57
C LEU A 453 -1.20 53.48 -10.51
N ALA A 454 -0.83 54.06 -9.38
CA ALA A 454 -0.68 55.50 -9.24
C ALA A 454 0.48 56.08 -10.10
N ALA A 455 1.48 55.25 -10.43
CA ALA A 455 2.58 55.69 -11.29
C ALA A 455 2.18 55.77 -12.79
N VAL A 456 1.03 55.21 -13.20
CA VAL A 456 0.59 55.17 -14.61
C VAL A 456 0.46 56.59 -15.18
N GLU A 457 0.03 57.59 -14.40
CA GLU A 457 -0.15 58.99 -14.84
C GLU A 457 1.19 59.69 -15.20
N LYS A 458 2.31 59.13 -14.70
CA LYS A 458 3.65 59.70 -14.88
C LYS A 458 4.44 59.01 -15.99
N ILE A 459 3.98 57.86 -16.45
CA ILE A 459 4.58 57.07 -17.53
C ILE A 459 4.02 57.52 -18.88
#